data_c6257d5e86528159d6a32074ef17a8b8
#
_entry.id   c6257d5e86528159d6a32074ef17a8b8
#
_cell.length_a   1.000
_cell.length_b   1.000
_cell.length_c   1.000
_cell.angle_alpha   90.00
_cell.angle_beta   90.00
_cell.angle_gamma   90.00
#
_symmetry.space_group_name_H-M   'P 1'
#
loop_
_entity.id
_entity.type
_entity.pdbx_description
1 polymer ?
#
loop_
_entity_poly.entity_id
_entity_poly.type
_entity_poly.pdbx_seq_one_letter_code
_entity_poly.pdbx_strand_id
1 'polypeptide(L)'
;MAEHGTVEYATATGNDYPSHENTYQRFLHFTFTGIFHIVNILLGLAVGGVMGDWFWALAIFIFAVIGGIAGLLSGSRTPSYVAFVLCALIFLYMALAA
;
A
#
# COMPACT_ATOMS: atom_id res chain seq x y z
N MET A 1 -10.86 -7.95 -31.43
CA MET A 1 -11.17 -7.42 -31.34
C MET A 1 -11.34 -7.03 -31.39
N ALA A 2 -11.37 -7.72 -31.58
CA ALA A 2 -11.69 -7.27 -31.52
C ALA A 2 -12.00 -7.29 -31.31
N GLU A 3 -12.23 -8.05 -31.15
CA GLU A 3 -12.75 -7.87 -30.90
C GLU A 3 -12.94 -7.77 -30.76
N HIS A 4 -13.11 -8.41 -30.97
CA HIS A 4 -13.63 -8.11 -30.76
C HIS A 4 -13.94 -8.09 -30.55
N GLY A 5 -13.85 -8.87 -31.03
CA GLY A 5 -14.27 -8.68 -30.71
C GLY A 5 -14.72 -8.92 -30.39
N THR A 6 -14.91 -9.31 -30.54
CA THR A 6 -15.35 -9.47 -30.11
C THR A 6 -15.64 -9.92 -29.83
N VAL A 7 -15.86 -10.14 -30.26
CA VAL A 7 -16.07 -10.53 -29.81
C VAL A 7 -15.85 -11.13 -29.52
N GLU A 8 -15.90 -11.40 -29.58
CA GLU A 8 -15.58 -11.93 -29.06
C GLU A 8 -15.23 -12.06 -28.58
N TYR A 9 -15.24 -12.38 -28.24
CA TYR A 9 -15.00 -12.45 -27.44
C TYR A 9 -15.71 -12.77 -26.86
N ALA A 10 -16.04 -12.91 -26.86
CA ALA A 10 -17.07 -13.04 -26.26
C ALA A 10 -17.46 -14.13 -25.65
N THR A 11 -17.49 -14.83 -26.20
CA THR A 11 -17.85 -15.89 -25.79
C THR A 11 -17.50 -16.29 -24.55
N ALA A 12 -16.56 -16.51 -24.40
CA ALA A 12 -16.07 -16.87 -23.18
C ALA A 12 -16.26 -15.78 -22.18
N THR A 13 -16.92 -14.83 -22.57
CA THR A 13 -17.04 -13.68 -21.73
C THR A 13 -17.62 -13.96 -20.37
N GLY A 14 -18.56 -14.84 -20.25
CA GLY A 14 -19.13 -15.15 -18.96
C GLY A 14 -18.11 -15.74 -18.00
N ASN A 15 -17.16 -16.51 -18.51
CA ASN A 15 -16.12 -17.11 -17.71
C ASN A 15 -15.01 -16.13 -17.37
N ASP A 16 -14.82 -15.14 -18.22
CA ASP A 16 -13.77 -14.15 -18.04
C ASP A 16 -14.12 -13.12 -16.96
N TYR A 17 -15.38 -12.93 -16.68
CA TYR A 17 -15.80 -11.90 -15.74
C TYR A 17 -15.20 -12.10 -14.34
N PRO A 18 -15.28 -13.29 -13.72
CA PRO A 18 -14.65 -13.49 -12.41
C PRO A 18 -13.13 -13.25 -12.45
N SER A 19 -12.49 -13.63 -13.53
CA SER A 19 -11.06 -13.42 -13.69
C SER A 19 -10.72 -11.93 -13.76
N HIS A 20 -11.50 -11.16 -14.51
CA HIS A 20 -11.32 -9.71 -14.59
C HIS A 20 -11.59 -9.05 -13.26
N GLU A 21 -12.59 -9.49 -12.53
CA GLU A 21 -12.88 -8.95 -11.22
C GLU A 21 -11.75 -9.20 -10.25
N ASN A 22 -11.18 -10.41 -10.25
CA ASN A 22 -10.05 -10.73 -9.41
C ASN A 22 -8.83 -9.87 -9.75
N THR A 23 -8.56 -9.66 -11.03
CA THR A 23 -7.46 -8.81 -11.47
C THR A 23 -7.67 -7.37 -11.00
N TYR A 24 -8.89 -6.88 -11.11
CA TYR A 24 -9.24 -5.53 -10.67
C TYR A 24 -9.05 -5.40 -9.16
N GLN A 25 -9.50 -6.38 -8.38
CA GLN A 25 -9.33 -6.37 -6.94
C GLN A 25 -7.86 -6.40 -6.54
N ARG A 26 -7.05 -7.19 -7.24
CA ARG A 26 -5.61 -7.23 -7.00
C ARG A 26 -4.95 -5.90 -7.32
N PHE A 27 -5.38 -5.25 -8.39
CA PHE A 27 -4.87 -3.95 -8.77
C PHE A 27 -5.20 -2.92 -7.69
N LEU A 28 -6.45 -2.91 -7.22
CA LEU A 28 -6.87 -2.00 -6.16
C LEU A 28 -6.09 -2.24 -4.88
N HIS A 29 -5.87 -3.50 -4.53
CA HIS A 29 -5.09 -3.85 -3.34
C HIS A 29 -3.64 -3.39 -3.47
N PHE A 30 -3.04 -3.65 -4.61
CA PHE A 30 -1.66 -3.21 -4.87
C PHE A 30 -1.55 -1.70 -4.78
N THR A 31 -2.49 -0.98 -5.40
CA THR A 31 -2.50 0.48 -5.39
C THR A 31 -2.68 1.01 -3.97
N PHE A 32 -3.61 0.43 -3.22
CA PHE A 32 -3.90 0.84 -1.85
C PHE A 32 -2.66 0.63 -0.97
N THR A 33 -2.04 -0.55 -1.06
CA THR A 33 -0.84 -0.85 -0.29
C THR A 33 0.30 0.09 -0.66
N GLY A 34 0.45 0.38 -1.95
CA GLY A 34 1.47 1.30 -2.43
C GLY A 34 1.28 2.71 -1.90
N ILE A 35 0.04 3.19 -1.86
CA ILE A 35 -0.27 4.52 -1.33
C ILE A 35 0.09 4.60 0.15
N PHE A 36 -0.29 3.60 0.95
CA PHE A 36 0.08 3.60 2.37
C PHE A 36 1.58 3.53 2.56
N HIS A 37 2.26 2.74 1.73
CA HIS A 37 3.72 2.64 1.82
C HIS A 37 4.38 3.99 1.54
N ILE A 38 3.93 4.70 0.51
CA ILE A 38 4.46 6.01 0.17
C ILE A 38 4.20 7.01 1.30
N VAL A 39 2.99 7.00 1.86
CA VAL A 39 2.66 7.88 2.98
C VAL A 39 3.56 7.59 4.17
N ASN A 40 3.80 6.33 4.49
CA ASN A 40 4.68 5.95 5.58
C ASN A 40 6.12 6.43 5.34
N ILE A 41 6.61 6.31 4.10
CA ILE A 41 7.93 6.83 3.76
C ILE A 41 7.99 8.33 3.95
N LEU A 42 6.95 9.05 3.55
CA LEU A 42 6.89 10.50 3.73
C LEU A 42 6.91 10.88 5.21
N LEU A 43 6.21 10.12 6.05
CA LEU A 43 6.27 10.34 7.50
C LEU A 43 7.69 10.16 8.02
N GLY A 44 8.38 9.11 7.55
CA GLY A 44 9.76 8.88 7.94
C GLY A 44 10.68 9.99 7.49
N LEU A 45 10.52 10.48 6.26
CA LEU A 45 11.31 11.58 5.75
C LEU A 45 11.07 12.87 6.56
N ALA A 46 9.84 13.10 6.98
CA ALA A 46 9.51 14.25 7.80
C ALA A 46 10.23 14.17 9.16
N VAL A 47 10.20 13.01 9.80
CA VAL A 47 10.87 12.82 11.07
C VAL A 47 12.38 12.98 10.92
N GLY A 48 12.97 12.41 9.89
CA GLY A 48 14.40 12.50 9.68
C GLY A 48 14.84 13.87 9.17
N GLY A 49 14.19 14.35 8.10
CA GLY A 49 14.63 15.56 7.43
C GLY A 49 14.18 16.85 8.07
N VAL A 50 12.98 16.87 8.64
CA VAL A 50 12.45 18.09 9.27
C VAL A 50 12.76 18.14 10.76
N MET A 51 12.51 17.03 11.46
CA MET A 51 12.71 16.96 12.91
C MET A 51 14.14 16.57 13.29
N GLY A 52 14.92 16.08 12.32
CA GLY A 52 16.32 15.78 12.53
C GLY A 52 16.60 14.49 13.28
N ASP A 53 15.59 13.64 13.48
CA ASP A 53 15.75 12.40 14.25
C ASP A 53 15.76 11.19 13.32
N TRP A 54 16.94 10.88 12.80
CA TRP A 54 17.07 9.78 11.85
C TRP A 54 16.94 8.39 12.49
N PHE A 55 17.11 8.31 13.83
CA PHE A 55 16.88 7.04 14.50
C PHE A 55 15.40 6.61 14.40
N TRP A 56 14.50 7.53 14.73
CA TRP A 56 13.07 7.24 14.64
C TRP A 56 12.59 7.20 13.20
N ALA A 57 13.25 7.94 12.31
CA ALA A 57 12.96 7.83 10.88
C ALA A 57 13.27 6.42 10.38
N LEU A 58 14.39 5.85 10.81
CA LEU A 58 14.73 4.48 10.45
C LEU A 58 13.67 3.50 10.96
N ALA A 59 13.17 3.69 12.17
CA ALA A 59 12.11 2.84 12.70
C ALA A 59 10.86 2.91 11.81
N ILE A 60 10.47 4.12 11.38
CA ILE A 60 9.34 4.29 10.48
C ILE A 60 9.57 3.57 9.16
N PHE A 61 10.77 3.70 8.58
CA PHE A 61 11.09 3.03 7.32
C PHE A 61 11.02 1.51 7.45
N ILE A 62 11.50 0.96 8.57
CA ILE A 62 11.41 -0.48 8.82
C ILE A 62 9.95 -0.93 8.89
N PHE A 63 9.12 -0.22 9.64
CA PHE A 63 7.69 -0.55 9.71
C PHE A 63 7.03 -0.41 8.34
N ALA A 64 7.40 0.59 7.56
CA ALA A 64 6.85 0.79 6.22
C ALA A 64 7.18 -0.40 5.31
N VAL A 65 8.42 -0.84 5.32
CA VAL A 65 8.85 -1.96 4.47
C VAL A 65 8.15 -3.24 4.90
N ILE A 66 8.12 -3.52 6.20
CA ILE A 66 7.45 -4.73 6.72
C ILE A 66 5.96 -4.68 6.38
N GLY A 67 5.31 -3.55 6.60
CA GLY A 67 3.90 -3.40 6.29
C GLY A 67 3.60 -3.54 4.81
N GLY A 68 4.47 -2.98 3.95
CA GLY A 68 4.31 -3.10 2.52
C GLY A 68 4.44 -4.54 2.04
N ILE A 69 5.48 -5.23 2.49
CA ILE A 69 5.70 -6.62 2.11
C ILE A 69 4.58 -7.51 2.64
N ALA A 70 4.23 -7.38 3.92
CA ALA A 70 3.17 -8.17 4.51
C ALA A 70 1.82 -7.90 3.83
N GLY A 71 1.55 -6.65 3.47
CA GLY A 71 0.33 -6.30 2.77
C GLY A 71 0.25 -6.94 1.40
N LEU A 72 1.33 -6.91 0.63
CA LEU A 72 1.35 -7.51 -0.70
C LEU A 72 1.25 -9.02 -0.64
N LEU A 73 1.95 -9.66 0.31
CA LEU A 73 1.95 -11.12 0.41
C LEU A 73 0.66 -11.68 0.98
N SER A 74 0.05 -10.98 1.93
CA SER A 74 -1.15 -11.49 2.60
C SER A 74 -2.43 -11.27 1.82
N GLY A 75 -2.42 -10.31 0.90
CA GLY A 75 -3.64 -9.92 0.19
C GLY A 75 -4.65 -9.21 1.08
N SER A 76 -4.28 -8.87 2.30
CA SER A 76 -5.14 -8.17 3.25
C SER A 76 -4.69 -6.73 3.41
N ARG A 77 -5.61 -5.84 3.76
CA ARG A 77 -5.28 -4.44 4.01
C ARG A 77 -4.86 -4.19 5.45
N THR A 78 -5.05 -5.17 6.33
CA THR A 78 -4.72 -5.03 7.74
C THR A 78 -3.25 -4.66 7.97
N PRO A 79 -2.26 -5.32 7.34
CA PRO A 79 -0.86 -4.91 7.56
C PRO A 79 -0.60 -3.46 7.19
N SER A 80 -1.24 -2.95 6.13
CA SER A 80 -1.08 -1.54 5.73
C SER A 80 -1.64 -0.60 6.78
N TYR A 81 -2.82 -0.91 7.32
CA TYR A 81 -3.41 -0.09 8.38
C TYR A 81 -2.56 -0.11 9.63
N VAL A 82 -2.09 -1.30 10.04
CA VAL A 82 -1.27 -1.42 11.25
C VAL A 82 0.02 -0.64 11.10
N ALA A 83 0.70 -0.80 9.97
CA ALA A 83 1.94 -0.07 9.73
C ALA A 83 1.71 1.43 9.71
N PHE A 84 0.63 1.88 9.08
CA PHE A 84 0.31 3.30 9.03
C PHE A 84 0.04 3.86 10.42
N VAL A 85 -0.73 3.15 11.23
CA VAL A 85 -1.03 3.59 12.59
C VAL A 85 0.25 3.70 13.40
N LEU A 86 1.13 2.71 13.33
CA LEU A 86 2.40 2.74 14.06
C LEU A 86 3.28 3.91 13.59
N CYS A 87 3.39 4.10 12.29
CA CYS A 87 4.18 5.22 11.75
C CYS A 87 3.59 6.56 12.14
N ALA A 88 2.27 6.69 12.09
CA ALA A 88 1.59 7.93 12.46
C ALA A 88 1.76 8.23 13.96
N LEU A 89 1.70 7.20 14.80
CA LEU A 89 1.92 7.40 16.24
C LEU A 89 3.34 7.86 16.53
N ILE A 90 4.33 7.29 15.85
CA ILE A 90 5.71 7.74 16.00
C ILE A 90 5.84 9.18 15.53
N PHE A 91 5.25 9.52 14.39
CA PHE A 91 5.29 10.87 13.86
C PHE A 91 4.66 11.87 14.85
N LEU A 92 3.49 11.53 15.38
CA LEU A 92 2.81 12.40 16.34
C LEU A 92 3.62 12.57 17.62
N TYR A 93 4.19 11.48 18.13
CA TYR A 93 5.04 11.55 19.31
C TYR A 93 6.21 12.48 19.09
N MET A 94 6.89 12.35 17.96
CA MET A 94 8.04 13.19 17.65
C MET A 94 7.62 14.65 17.44
N ALA A 95 6.48 14.88 16.82
CA ALA A 95 5.99 16.24 16.58
C ALA A 95 5.61 16.92 17.88
N LEU A 96 4.97 16.18 18.80
CA LEU A 96 4.58 16.76 20.09
C LEU A 96 5.75 16.90 21.04
N ALA A 97 6.75 16.03 20.92
CA ALA A 97 7.95 16.09 21.76
C ALA A 97 8.94 17.15 21.29
N ALA A 98 8.83 17.55 20.04
CA ALA A 98 9.73 18.58 19.50
C ALA A 98 9.30 20.01 19.87
#